data_c14a13fe3824c09a1602f77ae31a49aa
#
_entry.id   c14a13fe3824c09a1602f77ae31a49aa
#
_cell.length_a   1.000
_cell.length_b   1.000
_cell.length_c   1.000
_cell.angle_alpha   90.00
_cell.angle_beta   90.00
_cell.angle_gamma   90.00
#
_symmetry.space_group_name_H-M   'P 1'
#
loop_
_entity.id
_entity.type
_entity.pdbx_description
1 polymer ?
#
loop_
_entity_poly.entity_id
_entity_poly.type
_entity_poly.pdbx_seq_one_letter_code
_entity_poly.pdbx_strand_id
1 'polypeptide(L)'
;AAARKFGPADAEKISLEGYDFIYIGHGKCRNLSAVSEHIIQYREEFTRAFEAGTVFLVTGSARLLFGKSFETLDGKTHDALGLFDYTGKEFDGLTVHDELLHPVFAPEETVFGCVNRSENLYFKGENPSPLFTVEMGYSDNEKTGGTEGTLCKNFFGTWSLGPMLVRNPVMMREILRRL
;
A
#
# COMPACT_ATOMS: atom_id res chain seq x y z
N ALA A 1 -19.77 -2.70 13.99
CA ALA A 1 -18.56 -1.97 13.66
C ALA A 1 -18.94 -0.54 13.24
N ALA A 2 -18.20 0.45 13.71
CA ALA A 2 -18.35 1.83 13.26
C ALA A 2 -17.26 2.12 12.21
N ALA A 3 -17.62 2.80 11.12
CA ALA A 3 -16.68 3.25 10.11
C ALA A 3 -16.61 4.78 10.12
N ARG A 4 -15.38 5.32 10.08
CA ARG A 4 -15.14 6.75 9.93
C ARG A 4 -14.22 6.96 8.72
N LYS A 5 -14.53 7.97 7.92
CA LYS A 5 -13.71 8.38 6.79
C LYS A 5 -12.99 9.68 7.14
N PHE A 6 -11.70 9.74 6.84
CA PHE A 6 -10.89 10.94 6.96
C PHE A 6 -10.38 11.40 5.60
N GLY A 7 -10.20 12.69 5.42
CA GLY A 7 -9.61 13.29 4.23
C GLY A 7 -8.82 14.56 4.56
N PRO A 8 -8.05 15.09 3.62
CA PRO A 8 -7.22 16.29 3.84
C PRO A 8 -8.00 17.55 4.22
N ALA A 9 -9.31 17.57 3.96
CA ALA A 9 -10.20 18.68 4.31
C ALA A 9 -10.75 18.59 5.74
N ASP A 10 -10.50 17.49 6.46
CA ASP A 10 -10.96 17.35 7.85
C ASP A 10 -10.12 18.28 8.74
N ALA A 11 -10.80 19.21 9.41
CA ALA A 11 -10.17 20.17 10.32
C ALA A 11 -9.81 19.54 11.67
N GLU A 12 -10.35 18.36 11.97
CA GLU A 12 -10.08 17.66 13.21
C GLU A 12 -8.74 16.92 13.16
N LYS A 13 -8.05 16.88 14.27
CA LYS A 13 -6.84 16.08 14.41
C LYS A 13 -7.19 14.60 14.25
N ILE A 14 -6.52 13.92 13.32
CA ILE A 14 -6.68 12.49 13.11
C ILE A 14 -6.10 11.77 14.33
N SER A 15 -6.92 10.92 14.96
CA SER A 15 -6.45 9.91 15.89
C SER A 15 -6.75 8.55 15.30
N LEU A 16 -5.77 7.67 15.31
CA LEU A 16 -5.88 6.28 14.86
C LEU A 16 -6.11 5.30 16.02
N GLU A 17 -6.17 5.81 17.23
CA GLU A 17 -6.41 5.01 18.43
C GLU A 17 -7.82 4.41 18.41
N GLY A 18 -7.91 3.12 18.76
CA GLY A 18 -9.18 2.39 18.82
C GLY A 18 -9.73 1.91 17.49
N TYR A 19 -8.98 2.04 16.39
CA TYR A 19 -9.32 1.40 15.13
C TYR A 19 -8.60 0.06 15.00
N ASP A 20 -9.38 -1.00 14.76
CA ASP A 20 -8.84 -2.34 14.50
C ASP A 20 -8.36 -2.49 13.05
N PHE A 21 -8.99 -1.75 12.12
CA PHE A 21 -8.72 -1.81 10.68
C PHE A 21 -8.66 -0.44 10.04
N ILE A 22 -7.61 -0.19 9.25
CA ILE A 22 -7.40 1.04 8.48
C ILE A 22 -7.23 0.66 7.01
N TYR A 23 -8.10 1.20 6.16
CA TYR A 23 -7.99 1.07 4.70
C TYR A 23 -7.56 2.39 4.08
N ILE A 24 -6.52 2.35 3.24
CA ILE A 24 -6.06 3.49 2.46
C ILE A 24 -6.03 3.07 0.99
N GLY A 25 -6.99 3.60 0.25
CA GLY A 25 -7.18 3.26 -1.16
C GLY A 25 -6.33 4.07 -2.10
N HIS A 26 -6.25 3.59 -3.34
CA HIS A 26 -5.58 4.26 -4.45
C HIS A 26 -6.04 5.70 -4.64
N GLY A 27 -5.11 6.59 -4.97
CA GLY A 27 -5.33 7.98 -5.35
C GLY A 27 -4.54 8.35 -6.61
N LYS A 28 -4.87 9.47 -7.25
CA LYS A 28 -4.05 9.99 -8.35
C LYS A 28 -2.75 10.55 -7.80
N CYS A 29 -1.61 10.26 -8.45
CA CYS A 29 -0.28 10.68 -8.00
C CYS A 29 -0.19 12.19 -7.74
N ARG A 30 -0.74 13.01 -8.63
CA ARG A 30 -0.78 14.48 -8.44
C ARG A 30 -1.46 14.94 -7.12
N ASN A 31 -2.29 14.11 -6.50
CA ASN A 31 -2.92 14.39 -5.23
C ASN A 31 -2.12 13.84 -4.06
N LEU A 32 -1.22 12.87 -4.32
CA LEU A 32 -0.42 12.23 -3.27
C LEU A 32 0.58 13.18 -2.63
N SER A 33 1.12 14.15 -3.37
CA SER A 33 1.99 15.18 -2.81
C SER A 33 1.29 15.98 -1.71
N ALA A 34 0.09 16.49 -2.01
CA ALA A 34 -0.71 17.22 -1.01
C ALA A 34 -1.15 16.32 0.15
N VAL A 35 -1.48 15.05 -0.14
CA VAL A 35 -1.80 14.07 0.91
C VAL A 35 -0.57 13.79 1.76
N SER A 36 0.62 13.65 1.16
CA SER A 36 1.87 13.41 1.89
C SER A 36 2.20 14.56 2.84
N GLU A 37 2.15 15.80 2.35
CA GLU A 37 2.35 16.98 3.17
C GLU A 37 1.39 17.05 4.36
N HIS A 38 0.16 16.58 4.18
CA HIS A 38 -0.83 16.51 5.25
C HIS A 38 -0.59 15.35 6.21
N ILE A 39 -0.33 14.13 5.68
CA ILE A 39 -0.27 12.90 6.47
C ILE A 39 1.02 12.81 7.32
N ILE A 40 2.10 13.44 6.88
CA ILE A 40 3.42 13.37 7.54
C ILE A 40 3.37 13.92 8.97
N GLN A 41 2.50 14.88 9.26
CA GLN A 41 2.30 15.41 10.61
C GLN A 41 1.72 14.36 11.59
N TYR A 42 1.14 13.27 11.06
CA TYR A 42 0.59 12.16 11.83
C TYR A 42 1.50 10.92 11.87
N ARG A 43 2.77 11.06 11.49
CA ARG A 43 3.74 9.95 11.46
C ARG A 43 3.75 9.14 12.76
N GLU A 44 3.74 9.82 13.90
CA GLU A 44 3.73 9.14 15.19
C GLU A 44 2.44 8.34 15.44
N GLU A 45 1.28 8.86 14.99
CA GLU A 45 0.00 8.17 15.08
C GLU A 45 0.02 6.87 14.23
N PHE A 46 0.50 6.97 12.99
CA PHE A 46 0.64 5.80 12.11
C PHE A 46 1.63 4.78 12.66
N THR A 47 2.75 5.25 13.19
CA THR A 47 3.76 4.37 13.82
C THR A 47 3.17 3.66 15.03
N ARG A 48 2.48 4.38 15.92
CA ARG A 48 1.82 3.77 17.10
C ARG A 48 0.76 2.75 16.71
N ALA A 49 -0.12 3.07 15.76
CA ALA A 49 -1.14 2.14 15.27
C ALA A 49 -0.50 0.89 14.66
N PHE A 50 0.55 1.06 13.84
CA PHE A 50 1.30 -0.06 13.25
C PHE A 50 1.95 -0.93 14.33
N GLU A 51 2.60 -0.34 15.33
CA GLU A 51 3.24 -1.09 16.42
C GLU A 51 2.22 -1.76 17.35
N ALA A 52 1.05 -1.13 17.56
CA ALA A 52 -0.03 -1.70 18.35
C ALA A 52 -0.74 -2.89 17.66
N GLY A 53 -0.46 -3.13 16.38
CA GLY A 53 -1.02 -4.27 15.65
C GLY A 53 -2.31 -3.98 14.91
N THR A 54 -2.71 -2.70 14.75
CA THR A 54 -3.81 -2.32 13.88
C THR A 54 -3.60 -2.92 12.48
N VAL A 55 -4.63 -3.47 11.89
CA VAL A 55 -4.56 -4.06 10.55
C VAL A 55 -4.66 -2.94 9.51
N PHE A 56 -3.65 -2.85 8.65
CA PHE A 56 -3.62 -1.93 7.51
C PHE A 56 -3.83 -2.68 6.21
N LEU A 57 -4.74 -2.20 5.37
CA LEU A 57 -4.80 -2.55 3.96
C LEU A 57 -4.57 -1.29 3.12
N VAL A 58 -3.48 -1.28 2.37
CA VAL A 58 -3.05 -0.14 1.57
C VAL A 58 -2.94 -0.56 0.11
N THR A 59 -3.70 0.08 -0.78
CA THR A 59 -3.79 -0.33 -2.18
C THR A 59 -3.32 0.75 -3.15
N GLY A 60 -2.69 0.32 -4.24
CA GLY A 60 -2.23 1.20 -5.31
C GLY A 60 -1.20 2.23 -4.85
N SER A 61 -1.26 3.42 -5.44
CA SER A 61 -0.32 4.52 -5.18
C SER A 61 -0.28 5.00 -3.73
N ALA A 62 -1.29 4.67 -2.90
CA ALA A 62 -1.26 4.99 -1.48
C ALA A 62 -0.07 4.34 -0.74
N ARG A 63 0.52 3.26 -1.30
CA ARG A 63 1.74 2.65 -0.77
C ARG A 63 2.91 3.64 -0.69
N LEU A 64 3.01 4.59 -1.63
CA LEU A 64 4.06 5.62 -1.63
C LEU A 64 4.12 6.39 -0.32
N LEU A 65 2.98 6.60 0.34
CA LEU A 65 2.89 7.34 1.60
C LEU A 65 3.56 6.64 2.78
N PHE A 66 3.88 5.36 2.66
CA PHE A 66 4.45 4.55 3.75
C PHE A 66 5.97 4.31 3.60
N GLY A 67 6.54 4.60 2.43
CA GLY A 67 7.99 4.60 2.21
C GLY A 67 8.69 5.80 2.84
N LYS A 68 9.96 5.98 2.50
CA LYS A 68 10.76 7.15 2.93
C LYS A 68 10.35 8.40 2.21
N SER A 69 10.21 8.31 0.89
CA SER A 69 9.92 9.43 -0.01
C SER A 69 9.44 8.90 -1.35
N PHE A 70 8.91 9.81 -2.18
CA PHE A 70 8.65 9.53 -3.58
C PHE A 70 8.96 10.77 -4.45
N GLU A 71 9.38 10.50 -5.69
CA GLU A 71 9.68 11.51 -6.71
C GLU A 71 8.52 11.59 -7.70
N THR A 72 8.04 12.79 -7.99
CA THR A 72 7.03 13.09 -9.01
C THR A 72 7.66 13.41 -10.36
N LEU A 73 6.87 13.39 -11.45
CA LEU A 73 7.36 13.65 -12.81
C LEU A 73 8.05 15.01 -12.99
N ASP A 74 7.70 15.99 -12.19
CA ASP A 74 8.34 17.31 -12.19
C ASP A 74 9.70 17.33 -11.46
N GLY A 75 10.19 16.16 -11.03
CA GLY A 75 11.46 15.96 -10.35
C GLY A 75 11.47 16.36 -8.88
N LYS A 76 10.31 16.69 -8.30
CA LYS A 76 10.22 16.99 -6.87
C LYS A 76 10.17 15.72 -6.05
N THR A 77 10.89 15.73 -4.94
CA THR A 77 10.85 14.67 -3.93
C THR A 77 9.95 15.11 -2.78
N HIS A 78 9.04 14.23 -2.41
CA HIS A 78 8.12 14.39 -1.29
C HIS A 78 8.46 13.38 -0.21
N ASP A 79 8.62 13.84 1.02
CA ASP A 79 8.80 12.95 2.17
C ASP A 79 7.52 12.16 2.43
N ALA A 80 7.65 10.96 2.97
CA ALA A 80 6.54 10.09 3.34
C ALA A 80 6.64 9.66 4.80
N LEU A 81 5.76 8.79 5.27
CA LEU A 81 5.70 8.36 6.67
C LEU A 81 6.98 7.66 7.17
N GLY A 82 7.75 7.02 6.27
CA GLY A 82 9.02 6.38 6.60
C GLY A 82 8.90 5.10 7.41
N LEU A 83 7.74 4.41 7.33
CA LEU A 83 7.55 3.13 8.00
C LEU A 83 8.36 2.00 7.35
N PHE A 84 8.62 2.12 6.04
CA PHE A 84 9.34 1.10 5.27
C PHE A 84 10.54 1.69 4.52
N ASP A 85 11.57 0.85 4.32
CA ASP A 85 12.81 1.23 3.63
C ASP A 85 12.70 1.05 2.11
N TYR A 86 11.75 1.80 1.51
CA TYR A 86 11.65 1.94 0.06
C TYR A 86 11.40 3.40 -0.33
N THR A 87 11.67 3.70 -1.59
CA THR A 87 11.33 4.97 -2.23
C THR A 87 10.40 4.72 -3.41
N GLY A 88 9.57 5.70 -3.71
CA GLY A 88 8.70 5.68 -4.88
C GLY A 88 9.20 6.59 -5.99
N LYS A 89 8.83 6.29 -7.22
CA LYS A 89 9.07 7.17 -8.35
C LYS A 89 7.93 7.11 -9.35
N GLU A 90 7.41 8.27 -9.72
CA GLU A 90 6.45 8.41 -10.81
C GLU A 90 7.17 8.28 -12.16
N PHE A 91 6.54 7.64 -13.12
CA PHE A 91 7.01 7.54 -14.50
C PHE A 91 5.98 8.12 -15.48
N ASP A 92 6.46 8.55 -16.64
CA ASP A 92 5.60 9.04 -17.72
C ASP A 92 4.95 7.84 -18.42
N GLY A 93 3.68 7.63 -18.16
CA GLY A 93 2.91 6.52 -18.67
C GLY A 93 1.93 5.95 -17.66
N LEU A 94 1.33 4.83 -18.05
CA LEU A 94 0.36 4.12 -17.24
C LEU A 94 0.52 2.62 -17.44
N THR A 95 0.74 1.90 -16.36
CA THR A 95 0.74 0.44 -16.36
C THR A 95 -0.63 -0.06 -15.94
N VAL A 96 -1.33 -0.71 -16.87
CA VAL A 96 -2.66 -1.31 -16.63
C VAL A 96 -2.63 -2.77 -17.03
N HIS A 97 -2.91 -3.66 -16.11
CA HIS A 97 -2.99 -5.10 -16.37
C HIS A 97 -3.77 -5.84 -15.29
N ASP A 98 -4.27 -7.01 -15.65
CA ASP A 98 -4.71 -8.00 -14.68
C ASP A 98 -3.52 -8.79 -14.15
N GLU A 99 -3.63 -9.31 -12.93
CA GLU A 99 -2.55 -10.08 -12.31
C GLU A 99 -3.06 -11.31 -11.58
N LEU A 100 -2.20 -12.33 -11.55
CA LEU A 100 -2.33 -13.54 -10.74
C LEU A 100 -1.18 -13.56 -9.73
N LEU A 101 -1.55 -13.65 -8.47
CA LEU A 101 -0.63 -13.54 -7.35
C LEU A 101 -0.84 -14.72 -6.39
N HIS A 102 0.24 -15.14 -5.73
CA HIS A 102 0.19 -16.11 -4.66
C HIS A 102 0.60 -15.46 -3.34
N PRO A 103 -0.31 -15.40 -2.33
CA PRO A 103 0.04 -14.80 -1.04
C PRO A 103 1.13 -15.62 -0.35
N VAL A 104 2.14 -14.97 0.22
CA VAL A 104 3.24 -15.68 0.92
C VAL A 104 2.77 -16.49 2.13
N PHE A 105 1.61 -16.15 2.71
CA PHE A 105 1.00 -16.87 3.84
C PHE A 105 0.09 -18.03 3.42
N ALA A 106 -0.21 -18.18 2.12
CA ALA A 106 -1.00 -19.25 1.52
C ALA A 106 -0.58 -19.44 0.05
N PRO A 107 0.64 -19.96 -0.21
CA PRO A 107 1.23 -19.97 -1.55
C PRO A 107 0.52 -20.90 -2.55
N GLU A 108 -0.34 -21.80 -2.09
CA GLU A 108 -1.20 -22.66 -2.89
C GLU A 108 -2.48 -21.99 -3.38
N GLU A 109 -2.83 -20.84 -2.77
CA GLU A 109 -4.02 -20.07 -3.14
C GLU A 109 -3.68 -18.99 -4.18
N THR A 110 -4.65 -18.67 -5.02
CA THR A 110 -4.50 -17.63 -6.05
C THR A 110 -5.32 -16.40 -5.70
N VAL A 111 -4.71 -15.25 -5.87
CA VAL A 111 -5.32 -13.92 -5.75
C VAL A 111 -5.38 -13.28 -7.12
N PHE A 112 -6.56 -12.81 -7.51
CA PHE A 112 -6.80 -12.07 -8.74
C PHE A 112 -6.83 -10.57 -8.44
N GLY A 113 -6.00 -9.82 -9.13
CA GLY A 113 -5.92 -8.38 -9.00
C GLY A 113 -5.94 -7.66 -10.34
N CYS A 114 -6.03 -6.35 -10.27
CA CYS A 114 -5.79 -5.48 -11.40
C CYS A 114 -4.95 -4.29 -10.92
N VAL A 115 -4.01 -3.91 -11.74
CA VAL A 115 -3.12 -2.77 -11.51
C VAL A 115 -3.48 -1.64 -12.45
N ASN A 116 -3.43 -0.43 -11.93
CA ASN A 116 -3.51 0.81 -12.70
C ASN A 116 -2.63 1.82 -11.98
N ARG A 117 -1.39 1.98 -12.43
CA ARG A 117 -0.39 2.81 -11.76
C ARG A 117 0.50 3.56 -12.75
N SER A 118 1.05 4.66 -12.30
CA SER A 118 2.11 5.44 -12.94
C SER A 118 3.34 5.58 -12.04
N GLU A 119 3.47 4.69 -11.05
CA GLU A 119 4.56 4.75 -10.07
C GLU A 119 5.17 3.35 -9.84
N ASN A 120 6.45 3.35 -9.47
CA ASN A 120 7.19 2.17 -9.06
C ASN A 120 7.73 2.33 -7.64
N LEU A 121 7.95 1.22 -6.94
CA LEU A 121 8.67 1.19 -5.67
C LEU A 121 10.05 0.55 -5.84
N TYR A 122 11.02 1.11 -5.15
CA TYR A 122 12.40 0.68 -5.15
C TYR A 122 12.87 0.42 -3.73
N PHE A 123 13.23 -0.83 -3.46
CA PHE A 123 13.84 -1.25 -2.22
C PHE A 123 15.36 -1.17 -2.33
N LYS A 124 16.04 -1.01 -1.20
CA LYS A 124 17.51 -1.15 -1.14
C LYS A 124 17.86 -2.65 -1.17
N GLY A 125 17.95 -3.21 -2.38
CA GLY A 125 18.09 -4.64 -2.61
C GLY A 125 16.75 -5.29 -2.96
N GLU A 126 16.56 -6.53 -2.53
CA GLU A 126 15.29 -7.24 -2.69
C GLU A 126 14.26 -6.74 -1.66
N ASN A 127 12.97 -6.91 -1.99
CA ASN A 127 11.90 -6.64 -1.03
C ASN A 127 11.99 -7.64 0.13
N PRO A 128 12.26 -7.20 1.37
CA PRO A 128 12.49 -8.11 2.49
C PRO A 128 11.21 -8.77 3.03
N SER A 129 10.06 -8.25 2.66
CA SER A 129 8.77 -8.69 3.18
C SER A 129 7.68 -8.58 2.12
N PRO A 130 7.76 -9.36 1.03
CA PRO A 130 6.75 -9.32 -0.01
C PRO A 130 5.41 -9.86 0.50
N LEU A 131 4.32 -9.34 -0.04
CA LEU A 131 2.97 -9.87 0.22
C LEU A 131 2.65 -11.03 -0.71
N PHE A 132 3.13 -10.96 -1.96
CA PHE A 132 2.83 -11.93 -3.01
C PHE A 132 4.06 -12.36 -3.80
N THR A 133 4.00 -13.59 -4.30
CA THR A 133 4.75 -14.03 -5.47
C THR A 133 3.89 -13.78 -6.71
N VAL A 134 4.48 -13.27 -7.78
CA VAL A 134 3.78 -12.91 -9.02
C VAL A 134 3.86 -14.08 -9.99
N GLU A 135 2.71 -14.69 -10.33
CA GLU A 135 2.60 -15.69 -11.40
C GLU A 135 2.41 -15.00 -12.75
N MET A 136 1.49 -14.06 -12.83
CA MET A 136 1.23 -13.23 -14.01
C MET A 136 1.13 -11.77 -13.60
N GLY A 137 1.87 -10.90 -14.27
CA GLY A 137 1.92 -9.46 -13.97
C GLY A 137 3.34 -8.97 -13.70
N TYR A 138 3.45 -7.91 -12.94
CA TYR A 138 4.71 -7.22 -12.67
C TYR A 138 4.95 -7.06 -11.17
N SER A 139 6.23 -7.11 -10.81
CA SER A 139 6.70 -6.77 -9.47
C SER A 139 6.53 -5.27 -9.13
N ASP A 140 6.96 -4.86 -7.95
CA ASP A 140 6.90 -3.48 -7.48
C ASP A 140 7.61 -2.45 -8.38
N ASN A 141 8.52 -2.90 -9.25
CA ASN A 141 9.34 -2.06 -10.14
C ASN A 141 9.27 -2.49 -11.62
N GLU A 142 8.14 -3.02 -12.05
CA GLU A 142 7.84 -3.42 -13.45
C GLU A 142 8.67 -4.58 -14.02
N LYS A 143 9.33 -5.35 -13.21
CA LYS A 143 9.93 -6.62 -13.68
C LYS A 143 8.84 -7.68 -13.78
N THR A 144 8.81 -8.40 -14.89
CA THR A 144 7.90 -9.54 -15.07
C THR A 144 8.19 -10.62 -14.04
N GLY A 145 7.16 -11.06 -13.35
CA GLY A 145 7.29 -12.03 -12.26
C GLY A 145 7.94 -11.43 -11.00
N GLY A 146 8.49 -12.28 -10.14
CA GLY A 146 9.14 -11.88 -8.90
C GLY A 146 8.16 -11.71 -7.74
N THR A 147 8.30 -10.64 -6.98
CA THR A 147 7.47 -10.37 -5.79
C THR A 147 6.80 -9.01 -5.86
N GLU A 148 5.63 -8.93 -5.28
CA GLU A 148 4.82 -7.72 -5.20
C GLU A 148 4.32 -7.53 -3.77
N GLY A 149 4.15 -6.27 -3.40
CA GLY A 149 3.49 -5.90 -2.16
C GLY A 149 4.41 -5.88 -0.95
N THR A 150 3.82 -5.55 0.17
CA THR A 150 4.49 -5.51 1.48
C THR A 150 3.59 -6.17 2.52
N LEU A 151 4.10 -7.21 3.18
CA LEU A 151 3.48 -7.83 4.34
C LEU A 151 4.43 -7.71 5.53
N CYS A 152 4.12 -6.83 6.46
CA CYS A 152 4.91 -6.67 7.66
C CYS A 152 4.00 -6.49 8.87
N LYS A 153 4.12 -7.38 9.87
CA LYS A 153 3.13 -7.44 10.96
C LYS A 153 1.72 -7.53 10.37
N ASN A 154 0.83 -6.61 10.72
CA ASN A 154 -0.55 -6.53 10.21
C ASN A 154 -0.72 -5.50 9.07
N PHE A 155 0.36 -5.11 8.40
CA PHE A 155 0.31 -4.22 7.23
C PHE A 155 0.31 -5.04 5.94
N PHE A 156 -0.70 -4.82 5.12
CA PHE A 156 -0.89 -5.40 3.79
C PHE A 156 -0.87 -4.28 2.74
N GLY A 157 0.23 -4.14 2.05
CA GLY A 157 0.37 -3.16 0.96
C GLY A 157 0.44 -3.84 -0.39
N THR A 158 -0.35 -3.43 -1.38
CA THR A 158 -0.35 -4.03 -2.73
C THR A 158 -0.67 -3.00 -3.81
N TRP A 159 -0.14 -3.20 -5.03
CA TRP A 159 -0.58 -2.44 -6.20
C TRP A 159 -1.96 -2.85 -6.68
N SER A 160 -2.38 -4.07 -6.36
CA SER A 160 -3.72 -4.55 -6.71
C SER A 160 -4.79 -3.61 -6.20
N LEU A 161 -5.66 -3.19 -7.12
CA LEU A 161 -6.82 -2.37 -6.82
C LEU A 161 -8.03 -3.25 -6.45
N GLY A 162 -9.08 -2.61 -5.92
CA GLY A 162 -10.28 -3.27 -5.52
C GLY A 162 -11.08 -3.96 -6.64
N PRO A 163 -12.03 -4.82 -6.30
CA PRO A 163 -12.40 -5.17 -4.93
C PRO A 163 -11.55 -6.31 -4.34
N MET A 164 -10.38 -5.98 -3.82
CA MET A 164 -9.35 -6.94 -3.39
C MET A 164 -9.91 -8.01 -2.44
N LEU A 165 -10.68 -7.63 -1.43
CA LEU A 165 -11.18 -8.57 -0.42
C LEU A 165 -12.38 -9.38 -0.91
N VAL A 166 -13.28 -8.77 -1.67
CA VAL A 166 -14.51 -9.43 -2.13
C VAL A 166 -14.22 -10.52 -3.16
N ARG A 167 -13.25 -10.30 -4.03
CA ARG A 167 -12.86 -11.26 -5.07
C ARG A 167 -11.91 -12.35 -4.57
N ASN A 168 -11.24 -12.11 -3.46
CA ASN A 168 -10.17 -12.96 -2.95
C ASN A 168 -10.46 -13.40 -1.51
N PRO A 169 -11.24 -14.49 -1.30
CA PRO A 169 -11.60 -14.96 0.03
C PRO A 169 -10.40 -15.28 0.93
N VAL A 170 -9.26 -15.69 0.34
CA VAL A 170 -8.02 -15.94 1.10
C VAL A 170 -7.53 -14.67 1.78
N MET A 171 -7.54 -13.54 1.08
CA MET A 171 -7.16 -12.25 1.65
C MET A 171 -8.13 -11.80 2.75
N MET A 172 -9.42 -11.97 2.50
CA MET A 172 -10.46 -11.63 3.49
C MET A 172 -10.28 -12.47 4.77
N ARG A 173 -10.10 -13.79 4.65
CA ARG A 173 -9.88 -14.68 5.80
C ARG A 173 -8.66 -14.29 6.61
N GLU A 174 -7.54 -13.99 5.93
CA GLU A 174 -6.30 -13.61 6.62
C GLU A 174 -6.44 -12.27 7.37
N ILE A 175 -7.07 -11.28 6.75
CA ILE A 175 -7.32 -9.99 7.40
C ILE A 175 -8.26 -10.17 8.60
N LEU A 176 -9.35 -10.92 8.47
CA LEU A 176 -10.28 -11.19 9.58
C LEU A 176 -9.62 -11.96 10.72
N ARG A 177 -8.67 -12.86 10.42
CA ARG A 177 -7.91 -13.60 11.45
C ARG A 177 -7.00 -12.70 12.27
N ARG A 178 -6.57 -11.57 11.71
CA ARG A 178 -5.67 -10.61 12.36
C ARG A 178 -6.39 -9.49 13.12
N LEU A 179 -7.69 -9.34 12.89
CA LEU A 179 -8.58 -8.45 13.66
C LEU A 179 -8.95 -9.06 15.01
#